data_431787bce8b9e54386968bbd87b83ccf
#
_entry.id   431787bce8b9e54386968bbd87b83ccf
#
_cell.length_a   1.000
_cell.length_b   1.000
_cell.length_c   1.000
_cell.angle_alpha   90.00
_cell.angle_beta   90.00
_cell.angle_gamma   90.00
#
_symmetry.space_group_name_H-M   'P 1'
#
loop_
_entity.id
_entity.type
_entity.pdbx_description
1 polymer ?
#
loop_
_entity_poly.entity_id
_entity_poly.type
_entity_poly.pdbx_seq_one_letter_code
_entity_poly.pdbx_strand_id
1 'polypeptide(L)'
;MPAEKTDTLVVGAGQAGIAMSEHLSAHGIAHVVLERDRIAERWRTSRWDSLVANGPAWHDRFPNRDFDDPDHDAFIPKEAVADYFVDYVGQINAPVRCGVEVEQVTRRRAGGGFDVKTTGGDFEVQHIVAATGAFQDPVTPALVPPADGLMQIHSNAYRNPAQLPKGAVMVVGAGSSGAQIAEELMNAGRQVYLSVGPHDRPPRAYRGRDFCWWLGVLGKWDMQTPGPGTEHVTIAVSGANGGRTVDFRRFAAQGMQLVGRTQAFREGQLHFADDLRANIAKGDANHLSLLDEADAYIERLGLDLPPDPEERKRWPDPACLTQPIRTLDLAEVGVTSIIWATGFSCDYSWLQVDTFDANGKPIHARGVSKEPGIYFLGLPWQSRRGSSFIWGVWHDAKFVADHIATQHSYLTYRPSQQSQSEDTVNKVATG
;
A
#
# COMPACT_ATOMS: atom_id res chain seq x y z
N MET A 1 5.10 -34.49 -10.89
CA MET A 1 3.80 -34.94 -10.32
C MET A 1 2.71 -34.36 -11.20
N PRO A 2 1.49 -34.93 -11.27
CA PRO A 2 0.41 -34.27 -11.99
C PRO A 2 0.10 -32.91 -11.32
N ALA A 3 -0.34 -31.94 -12.13
CA ALA A 3 -0.72 -30.62 -11.61
C ALA A 3 -1.92 -30.74 -10.67
N GLU A 4 -1.91 -30.02 -9.56
CA GLU A 4 -3.03 -29.90 -8.64
C GLU A 4 -4.11 -29.03 -9.26
N LYS A 5 -5.39 -29.40 -9.08
CA LYS A 5 -6.53 -28.66 -9.64
C LYS A 5 -7.28 -27.95 -8.54
N THR A 6 -7.48 -26.65 -8.70
CA THR A 6 -8.38 -25.86 -7.86
C THR A 6 -9.12 -24.83 -8.73
N ASP A 7 -10.16 -24.19 -8.20
CA ASP A 7 -10.87 -23.14 -8.95
C ASP A 7 -10.04 -21.85 -8.99
N THR A 8 -9.66 -21.32 -7.85
CA THR A 8 -8.98 -20.03 -7.73
C THR A 8 -7.63 -20.16 -7.02
N LEU A 9 -6.60 -19.56 -7.59
CA LEU A 9 -5.29 -19.42 -6.96
C LEU A 9 -5.04 -17.96 -6.61
N VAL A 10 -4.76 -17.70 -5.33
CA VAL A 10 -4.41 -16.38 -4.82
C VAL A 10 -2.91 -16.32 -4.59
N VAL A 11 -2.23 -15.32 -5.16
CA VAL A 11 -0.79 -15.15 -5.07
C VAL A 11 -0.45 -14.06 -4.06
N GLY A 12 0.12 -14.48 -2.92
CA GLY A 12 0.51 -13.62 -1.78
C GLY A 12 -0.43 -13.77 -0.58
N ALA A 13 0.14 -13.98 0.62
CA ALA A 13 -0.56 -14.06 1.90
C ALA A 13 -0.29 -12.84 2.79
N GLY A 14 -0.31 -11.65 2.19
CA GLY A 14 -0.48 -10.38 2.87
C GLY A 14 -1.97 -10.07 3.11
N GLN A 15 -2.26 -8.85 3.60
CA GLN A 15 -3.62 -8.38 3.89
C GLN A 15 -4.61 -8.62 2.72
N ALA A 16 -4.16 -8.45 1.48
CA ALA A 16 -5.01 -8.62 0.30
C ALA A 16 -5.40 -10.09 0.08
N GLY A 17 -4.43 -11.00 0.08
CA GLY A 17 -4.70 -12.43 -0.15
C GLY A 17 -5.49 -13.08 0.97
N ILE A 18 -5.28 -12.67 2.22
CA ILE A 18 -6.03 -13.16 3.38
C ILE A 18 -7.50 -12.71 3.30
N ALA A 19 -7.74 -11.43 3.00
CA ALA A 19 -9.10 -10.92 2.80
C ALA A 19 -9.81 -11.63 1.63
N MET A 20 -9.06 -11.91 0.55
CA MET A 20 -9.61 -12.66 -0.60
C MET A 20 -10.02 -14.08 -0.21
N SER A 21 -9.18 -14.78 0.57
CA SER A 21 -9.45 -16.13 1.03
C SER A 21 -10.75 -16.22 1.86
N GLU A 22 -10.99 -15.23 2.74
CA GLU A 22 -12.24 -15.17 3.52
C GLU A 22 -13.46 -15.10 2.61
N HIS A 23 -13.45 -14.20 1.64
CA HIS A 23 -14.60 -14.01 0.75
C HIS A 23 -14.80 -15.17 -0.23
N LEU A 24 -13.72 -15.80 -0.73
CA LEU A 24 -13.83 -17.02 -1.53
C LEU A 24 -14.43 -18.16 -0.72
N SER A 25 -13.99 -18.34 0.54
CA SER A 25 -14.57 -19.33 1.47
C SER A 25 -16.06 -19.08 1.72
N ALA A 26 -16.46 -17.82 1.90
CA ALA A 26 -17.85 -17.44 2.12
C ALA A 26 -18.74 -17.79 0.91
N HIS A 27 -18.19 -17.78 -0.31
CA HIS A 27 -18.87 -18.24 -1.52
C HIS A 27 -18.74 -19.76 -1.79
N GLY A 28 -18.03 -20.51 -0.95
CA GLY A 28 -17.76 -21.94 -1.16
C GLY A 28 -16.87 -22.22 -2.38
N ILE A 29 -16.07 -21.23 -2.83
CA ILE A 29 -15.16 -21.38 -3.98
C ILE A 29 -13.88 -22.04 -3.51
N ALA A 30 -13.56 -23.21 -4.11
CA ALA A 30 -12.31 -23.92 -3.85
C ALA A 30 -11.10 -23.07 -4.26
N HIS A 31 -10.19 -22.81 -3.32
CA HIS A 31 -9.03 -21.98 -3.61
C HIS A 31 -7.82 -22.40 -2.79
N VAL A 32 -6.65 -21.88 -3.16
CA VAL A 32 -5.42 -21.96 -2.39
C VAL A 32 -4.73 -20.58 -2.43
N VAL A 33 -4.13 -20.21 -1.31
CA VAL A 33 -3.29 -19.00 -1.21
C VAL A 33 -1.84 -19.45 -1.16
N LEU A 34 -1.03 -19.01 -2.12
CA LEU A 34 0.41 -19.31 -2.14
C LEU A 34 1.20 -18.08 -1.69
N GLU A 35 2.10 -18.31 -0.75
CA GLU A 35 3.02 -17.30 -0.23
C GLU A 35 4.45 -17.83 -0.34
N ARG A 36 5.34 -17.04 -0.97
CA ARG A 36 6.74 -17.45 -1.14
C ARG A 36 7.53 -17.51 0.16
N ASP A 37 7.14 -16.66 1.13
CA ASP A 37 7.78 -16.55 2.44
C ASP A 37 6.82 -16.98 3.55
N ARG A 38 6.70 -16.19 4.61
CA ARG A 38 5.73 -16.37 5.70
C ARG A 38 4.52 -15.43 5.53
N ILE A 39 3.43 -15.77 6.14
CA ILE A 39 2.26 -14.88 6.20
C ILE A 39 2.69 -13.50 6.70
N ALA A 40 2.28 -12.45 5.99
CA ALA A 40 2.57 -11.06 6.30
C ALA A 40 4.07 -10.71 6.38
N GLU A 41 4.94 -11.41 5.64
CA GLU A 41 6.40 -11.28 5.69
C GLU A 41 6.90 -9.85 5.55
N ARG A 42 6.29 -9.05 4.68
CA ARG A 42 6.71 -7.66 4.45
C ARG A 42 6.56 -6.76 5.69
N TRP A 43 5.63 -7.06 6.59
CA TRP A 43 5.52 -6.37 7.87
C TRP A 43 6.72 -6.68 8.77
N ARG A 44 7.25 -7.91 8.75
CA ARG A 44 8.38 -8.36 9.57
C ARG A 44 9.72 -7.88 9.05
N THR A 45 9.98 -8.05 7.74
CA THR A 45 11.34 -7.96 7.19
C THR A 45 11.61 -6.71 6.36
N SER A 46 10.58 -6.01 5.87
CA SER A 46 10.75 -4.85 4.99
C SER A 46 10.43 -3.52 5.69
N ARG A 47 10.57 -3.47 7.01
CA ARG A 47 10.26 -2.30 7.83
C ARG A 47 11.32 -2.12 8.92
N TRP A 48 11.49 -0.88 9.41
CA TRP A 48 12.38 -0.57 10.53
C TRP A 48 11.76 -0.99 11.86
N ASP A 49 12.63 -1.12 12.86
CA ASP A 49 12.27 -1.79 14.11
C ASP A 49 11.18 -1.04 14.91
N SER A 50 11.18 0.29 14.87
CA SER A 50 10.23 1.12 15.60
C SER A 50 8.93 1.41 14.82
N LEU A 51 8.72 0.78 13.63
CA LEU A 51 7.52 1.05 12.85
C LEU A 51 6.27 0.60 13.60
N VAL A 52 5.30 1.49 13.66
CA VAL A 52 3.91 1.20 14.02
C VAL A 52 2.98 1.48 12.84
N ALA A 53 1.79 0.91 12.85
CA ALA A 53 0.76 1.21 11.86
C ALA A 53 0.48 2.72 11.79
N ASN A 54 0.12 3.23 10.63
CA ASN A 54 -0.16 4.66 10.46
C ASN A 54 -1.58 5.04 10.86
N GLY A 55 -2.50 4.10 10.91
CA GLY A 55 -3.84 4.27 11.45
C GLY A 55 -3.98 3.62 12.82
N PRO A 56 -4.92 4.08 13.65
CA PRO A 56 -5.18 3.49 14.96
C PRO A 56 -5.81 2.10 14.83
N ALA A 57 -5.72 1.31 15.90
CA ALA A 57 -6.16 -0.09 15.95
C ALA A 57 -7.64 -0.28 15.55
N TRP A 58 -8.51 0.65 15.95
CA TRP A 58 -9.93 0.57 15.58
C TRP A 58 -10.17 0.68 14.06
N HIS A 59 -9.23 1.31 13.33
CA HIS A 59 -9.35 1.56 11.90
C HIS A 59 -8.55 0.54 11.06
N ASP A 60 -7.27 0.31 11.39
CA ASP A 60 -6.35 -0.47 10.53
C ASP A 60 -6.49 -2.00 10.78
N ARG A 61 -7.70 -2.50 10.76
CA ARG A 61 -8.08 -3.90 11.01
C ARG A 61 -9.10 -4.41 9.99
N PHE A 62 -9.31 -5.72 9.95
CA PHE A 62 -10.45 -6.31 9.27
C PHE A 62 -11.74 -6.20 10.13
N PRO A 63 -12.93 -6.16 9.51
CA PRO A 63 -14.18 -5.96 10.24
C PRO A 63 -14.48 -7.01 11.32
N ASN A 64 -14.01 -8.26 11.11
CA ASN A 64 -14.37 -9.42 11.94
C ASN A 64 -13.37 -9.73 13.05
N ARG A 65 -12.34 -8.90 13.24
CA ARG A 65 -11.35 -9.08 14.30
C ARG A 65 -10.75 -7.75 14.74
N ASP A 66 -10.75 -7.51 16.04
CA ASP A 66 -9.99 -6.43 16.67
C ASP A 66 -8.54 -6.87 16.93
N PHE A 67 -7.64 -5.90 17.17
CA PHE A 67 -6.35 -6.19 17.77
C PHE A 67 -6.52 -6.54 19.25
N ASP A 68 -5.61 -7.36 19.78
CA ASP A 68 -5.58 -7.74 21.19
C ASP A 68 -4.94 -6.62 22.05
N ASP A 69 -5.31 -5.36 21.78
CA ASP A 69 -4.88 -4.19 22.53
C ASP A 69 -6.11 -3.51 23.17
N PRO A 70 -6.09 -3.23 24.48
CA PRO A 70 -7.22 -2.59 25.16
C PRO A 70 -7.40 -1.14 24.73
N ASP A 71 -6.35 -0.48 24.20
CA ASP A 71 -6.41 0.85 23.64
C ASP A 71 -6.72 0.79 22.14
N HIS A 72 -7.97 1.01 21.80
CA HIS A 72 -8.41 1.04 20.40
C HIS A 72 -7.82 2.19 19.58
N ASP A 73 -7.31 3.24 20.22
CA ASP A 73 -6.62 4.36 19.57
C ASP A 73 -5.11 4.13 19.43
N ALA A 74 -4.58 3.00 19.96
CA ALA A 74 -3.16 2.64 19.85
C ALA A 74 -2.73 2.47 18.38
N PHE A 75 -1.47 2.83 18.11
CA PHE A 75 -0.81 2.55 16.83
C PHE A 75 0.00 1.25 16.95
N ILE A 76 -0.48 0.21 16.31
CA ILE A 76 -0.03 -1.16 16.52
C ILE A 76 1.40 -1.37 15.95
N PRO A 77 2.34 -1.94 16.73
CA PRO A 77 3.67 -2.31 16.25
C PRO A 77 3.63 -3.30 15.08
N LYS A 78 4.59 -3.20 14.18
CA LYS A 78 4.63 -4.01 12.94
C LYS A 78 4.60 -5.52 13.18
N GLU A 79 5.21 -6.01 14.24
CA GLU A 79 5.18 -7.42 14.63
C GLU A 79 3.77 -7.85 15.02
N ALA A 80 3.08 -7.05 15.82
CA ALA A 80 1.70 -7.33 16.23
C ALA A 80 0.72 -7.27 15.05
N VAL A 81 0.98 -6.39 14.06
CA VAL A 81 0.21 -6.41 12.78
C VAL A 81 0.44 -7.72 12.03
N ALA A 82 1.69 -8.19 11.97
CA ALA A 82 1.99 -9.46 11.31
C ALA A 82 1.36 -10.65 12.03
N ASP A 83 1.39 -10.66 13.37
CA ASP A 83 0.78 -11.71 14.19
C ASP A 83 -0.74 -11.71 14.05
N TYR A 84 -1.37 -10.53 14.03
CA TYR A 84 -2.79 -10.36 13.72
C TYR A 84 -3.21 -11.09 12.44
N PHE A 85 -2.42 -10.98 11.36
CA PHE A 85 -2.74 -11.68 10.12
C PHE A 85 -2.54 -13.20 10.22
N VAL A 86 -1.53 -13.67 10.94
CA VAL A 86 -1.33 -15.10 11.19
C VAL A 86 -2.53 -15.69 11.94
N ASP A 87 -2.95 -15.02 12.99
CA ASP A 87 -4.10 -15.42 13.78
C ASP A 87 -5.41 -15.37 12.98
N TYR A 88 -5.55 -14.33 12.13
CA TYR A 88 -6.71 -14.22 11.26
C TYR A 88 -6.81 -15.39 10.28
N VAL A 89 -5.68 -15.80 9.68
CA VAL A 89 -5.60 -17.00 8.82
C VAL A 89 -6.09 -18.25 9.58
N GLY A 90 -5.66 -18.41 10.84
CA GLY A 90 -6.13 -19.49 11.70
C GLY A 90 -7.63 -19.41 11.99
N GLN A 91 -8.14 -18.21 12.30
CA GLN A 91 -9.55 -17.98 12.60
C GLN A 91 -10.48 -18.36 11.43
N ILE A 92 -10.11 -18.01 10.21
CA ILE A 92 -10.92 -18.29 9.01
C ILE A 92 -10.56 -19.62 8.33
N ASN A 93 -9.61 -20.38 8.88
CA ASN A 93 -9.08 -21.62 8.30
C ASN A 93 -8.66 -21.46 6.84
N ALA A 94 -7.98 -20.35 6.50
CA ALA A 94 -7.56 -20.07 5.13
C ALA A 94 -6.56 -21.11 4.62
N PRO A 95 -6.72 -21.65 3.39
CA PRO A 95 -5.83 -22.66 2.82
C PRO A 95 -4.50 -22.03 2.32
N VAL A 96 -3.71 -21.47 3.22
CA VAL A 96 -2.43 -20.83 2.93
C VAL A 96 -1.30 -21.86 2.90
N ARG A 97 -0.46 -21.79 1.85
CA ARG A 97 0.78 -22.56 1.73
C ARG A 97 1.95 -21.60 1.64
N CYS A 98 2.76 -21.57 2.67
CA CYS A 98 3.98 -20.77 2.75
C CYS A 98 5.18 -21.51 2.14
N GLY A 99 6.22 -20.77 1.73
CA GLY A 99 7.43 -21.31 1.10
C GLY A 99 7.20 -21.79 -0.33
N VAL A 100 6.14 -21.30 -1.00
CA VAL A 100 5.80 -21.65 -2.38
C VAL A 100 5.73 -20.39 -3.22
N GLU A 101 6.70 -20.23 -4.12
CA GLU A 101 6.76 -19.13 -5.07
C GLU A 101 6.06 -19.49 -6.39
N VAL A 102 5.23 -18.58 -6.89
CA VAL A 102 4.66 -18.69 -8.24
C VAL A 102 5.66 -18.13 -9.23
N GLU A 103 6.18 -18.98 -10.11
CA GLU A 103 7.21 -18.62 -11.08
C GLU A 103 6.65 -18.23 -12.44
N GLN A 104 5.51 -18.83 -12.82
CA GLN A 104 4.92 -18.58 -14.13
C GLN A 104 3.42 -18.90 -14.14
N VAL A 105 2.63 -18.01 -14.73
CA VAL A 105 1.22 -18.24 -15.07
C VAL A 105 1.03 -18.03 -16.56
N THR A 106 0.44 -19.01 -17.25
CA THR A 106 0.14 -18.95 -18.68
C THR A 106 -1.29 -19.39 -18.95
N ARG A 107 -1.89 -18.87 -20.02
CA ARG A 107 -3.21 -19.32 -20.49
C ARG A 107 -3.13 -20.75 -21.00
N ARG A 108 -4.03 -21.63 -20.56
CA ARG A 108 -4.15 -23.00 -21.07
C ARG A 108 -4.66 -23.00 -22.51
N ARG A 109 -4.07 -23.84 -23.33
CA ARG A 109 -4.46 -24.00 -24.74
C ARG A 109 -5.78 -24.71 -24.94
N ALA A 110 -6.19 -25.54 -24.00
CA ALA A 110 -7.44 -26.30 -24.04
C ALA A 110 -8.09 -26.33 -22.65
N GLY A 111 -9.43 -26.32 -22.60
CA GLY A 111 -10.19 -26.45 -21.36
C GLY A 111 -10.37 -25.17 -20.56
N GLY A 112 -9.84 -24.03 -21.02
CA GLY A 112 -9.92 -22.75 -20.29
C GLY A 112 -9.03 -22.68 -19.05
N GLY A 113 -8.95 -21.50 -18.40
CA GLY A 113 -8.14 -21.29 -17.19
C GLY A 113 -6.64 -21.15 -17.47
N PHE A 114 -5.84 -21.46 -16.46
CA PHE A 114 -4.40 -21.19 -16.44
C PHE A 114 -3.60 -22.40 -15.97
N ASP A 115 -2.41 -22.56 -16.54
CA ASP A 115 -1.34 -23.42 -16.03
C ASP A 115 -0.42 -22.54 -15.18
N VAL A 116 -0.12 -23.01 -13.97
CA VAL A 116 0.71 -22.29 -12.99
C VAL A 116 1.89 -23.17 -12.61
N LYS A 117 3.10 -22.65 -12.79
CA LYS A 117 4.33 -23.27 -12.30
C LYS A 117 4.74 -22.64 -10.98
N THR A 118 5.10 -23.47 -10.02
CA THR A 118 5.57 -23.01 -8.71
C THR A 118 6.75 -23.85 -8.20
N THR A 119 7.45 -23.33 -7.21
CA THR A 119 8.52 -24.09 -6.52
C THR A 119 8.00 -25.29 -5.73
N GLY A 120 6.69 -25.34 -5.44
CA GLY A 120 6.05 -26.40 -4.65
C GLY A 120 5.20 -27.39 -5.45
N GLY A 121 5.23 -27.32 -6.79
CA GLY A 121 4.41 -28.13 -7.71
C GLY A 121 3.50 -27.29 -8.59
N ASP A 122 3.00 -27.87 -9.67
CA ASP A 122 2.22 -27.15 -10.67
C ASP A 122 0.72 -27.17 -10.35
N PHE A 123 -0.02 -26.15 -10.82
CA PHE A 123 -1.46 -26.05 -10.67
C PHE A 123 -2.15 -25.84 -12.01
N GLU A 124 -3.39 -26.35 -12.11
CA GLU A 124 -4.37 -25.99 -13.13
C GLU A 124 -5.54 -25.28 -12.46
N VAL A 125 -5.81 -24.01 -12.83
CA VAL A 125 -6.82 -23.18 -12.18
C VAL A 125 -7.71 -22.44 -13.18
N GLN A 126 -8.89 -22.02 -12.75
CA GLN A 126 -9.78 -21.18 -13.57
C GLN A 126 -9.50 -19.69 -13.36
N HIS A 127 -9.10 -19.30 -12.14
CA HIS A 127 -8.92 -17.92 -11.77
C HIS A 127 -7.58 -17.70 -11.06
N ILE A 128 -6.96 -16.55 -11.33
CA ILE A 128 -5.76 -16.04 -10.65
C ILE A 128 -6.08 -14.71 -10.00
N VAL A 129 -5.77 -14.57 -8.72
CA VAL A 129 -5.81 -13.29 -8.00
C VAL A 129 -4.39 -12.88 -7.64
N ALA A 130 -3.87 -11.85 -8.30
CA ALA A 130 -2.59 -11.26 -7.99
C ALA A 130 -2.72 -10.33 -6.77
N ALA A 131 -2.37 -10.82 -5.58
CA ALA A 131 -2.42 -10.14 -4.29
C ALA A 131 -1.01 -9.87 -3.72
N THR A 132 -0.04 -9.64 -4.60
CA THR A 132 1.41 -9.55 -4.30
C THR A 132 1.81 -8.24 -3.62
N GLY A 133 0.86 -7.30 -3.46
CA GLY A 133 1.08 -6.01 -2.79
C GLY A 133 1.76 -4.96 -3.68
N ALA A 134 1.73 -3.71 -3.20
CA ALA A 134 2.25 -2.55 -3.92
C ALA A 134 3.71 -2.18 -3.57
N PHE A 135 4.31 -2.85 -2.59
CA PHE A 135 5.66 -2.57 -2.08
C PHE A 135 6.62 -3.72 -2.40
N GLN A 136 6.76 -4.06 -3.70
CA GLN A 136 7.53 -5.24 -4.10
C GLN A 136 9.01 -4.91 -4.23
N ASP A 137 9.39 -4.16 -5.25
CA ASP A 137 10.78 -3.87 -5.58
C ASP A 137 11.15 -2.45 -5.20
N PRO A 138 12.21 -2.25 -4.38
CA PRO A 138 12.67 -0.93 -4.00
C PRO A 138 13.16 -0.14 -5.21
N VAL A 139 12.66 1.07 -5.39
CA VAL A 139 13.15 1.98 -6.44
C VAL A 139 14.27 2.83 -5.88
N THR A 140 15.51 2.50 -6.23
CA THR A 140 16.70 3.29 -5.89
C THR A 140 17.20 4.01 -7.14
N PRO A 141 17.13 5.36 -7.19
CA PRO A 141 17.66 6.09 -8.33
C PRO A 141 19.16 5.86 -8.51
N ALA A 142 19.60 5.58 -9.74
CA ALA A 142 21.03 5.47 -10.08
C ALA A 142 21.68 6.87 -10.17
N LEU A 143 21.52 7.67 -9.12
CA LEU A 143 21.93 9.06 -9.09
C LEU A 143 23.32 9.24 -8.49
N VAL A 144 23.58 8.55 -7.39
CA VAL A 144 24.85 8.60 -6.65
C VAL A 144 25.60 7.29 -6.88
N PRO A 145 26.79 7.31 -7.51
CA PRO A 145 27.55 6.07 -7.70
C PRO A 145 28.01 5.49 -6.36
N PRO A 146 28.27 4.20 -6.28
CA PRO A 146 28.91 3.59 -5.12
C PRO A 146 30.25 4.26 -4.82
N ALA A 147 30.52 4.55 -3.56
CA ALA A 147 31.79 5.16 -3.11
C ALA A 147 32.19 4.58 -1.76
N ASP A 148 33.49 4.46 -1.52
CA ASP A 148 34.02 4.00 -0.24
C ASP A 148 33.61 4.97 0.88
N GLY A 149 33.16 4.41 1.99
CA GLY A 149 32.72 5.18 3.15
C GLY A 149 31.31 5.80 3.04
N LEU A 150 30.60 5.63 1.92
CA LEU A 150 29.23 6.08 1.74
C LEU A 150 28.27 4.89 1.62
N MET A 151 27.55 4.60 2.69
CA MET A 151 26.50 3.59 2.69
C MET A 151 25.26 4.09 1.97
N GLN A 152 24.72 3.33 1.04
CA GLN A 152 23.46 3.63 0.38
C GLN A 152 22.48 2.47 0.56
N ILE A 153 21.31 2.74 1.12
CA ILE A 153 20.26 1.75 1.30
C ILE A 153 18.90 2.33 0.94
N HIS A 154 17.99 1.46 0.51
CA HIS A 154 16.59 1.83 0.40
C HIS A 154 15.90 1.76 1.77
N SER A 155 14.83 2.52 1.99
CA SER A 155 14.07 2.55 3.25
C SER A 155 13.56 1.18 3.71
N ASN A 156 13.33 0.23 2.81
CA ASN A 156 12.95 -1.15 3.17
C ASN A 156 14.08 -1.96 3.82
N ALA A 157 15.34 -1.57 3.61
CA ALA A 157 16.51 -2.20 4.21
C ALA A 157 16.98 -1.50 5.50
N TYR A 158 16.45 -0.32 5.80
CA TYR A 158 16.70 0.38 7.06
C TYR A 158 16.02 -0.36 8.23
N ARG A 159 16.72 -0.49 9.36
CA ARG A 159 16.21 -1.13 10.59
C ARG A 159 16.17 -0.18 11.78
N ASN A 160 17.28 0.46 12.07
CA ASN A 160 17.41 1.39 13.20
C ASN A 160 18.66 2.27 13.03
N PRO A 161 18.83 3.35 13.84
CA PRO A 161 19.97 4.26 13.75
C PRO A 161 21.34 3.60 13.96
N ALA A 162 21.41 2.48 14.71
CA ALA A 162 22.65 1.78 14.99
C ALA A 162 23.19 0.99 13.79
N GLN A 163 22.36 0.70 12.82
CA GLN A 163 22.74 0.04 11.56
C GLN A 163 23.71 0.91 10.73
N LEU A 164 23.59 2.23 10.84
CA LEU A 164 24.29 3.17 9.98
C LEU A 164 25.68 3.56 10.52
N PRO A 165 26.68 3.73 9.66
CA PRO A 165 27.97 4.30 10.06
C PRO A 165 27.81 5.63 10.79
N LYS A 166 28.75 5.97 11.70
CA LYS A 166 28.76 7.28 12.37
C LYS A 166 28.91 8.40 11.33
N GLY A 167 28.17 9.50 11.49
CA GLY A 167 28.18 10.65 10.58
C GLY A 167 26.79 11.19 10.31
N ALA A 168 26.68 12.15 9.43
CA ALA A 168 25.40 12.68 8.98
C ALA A 168 24.67 11.71 8.02
N VAL A 169 23.37 11.84 7.95
CA VAL A 169 22.52 10.99 7.08
C VAL A 169 21.71 11.87 6.14
N MET A 170 21.76 11.54 4.85
CA MET A 170 20.86 12.09 3.85
C MET A 170 19.67 11.16 3.65
N VAL A 171 18.45 11.65 3.85
CA VAL A 171 17.20 10.92 3.55
C VAL A 171 16.55 11.55 2.32
N VAL A 172 16.34 10.76 1.27
CA VAL A 172 15.78 11.23 0.01
C VAL A 172 14.32 10.77 -0.09
N GLY A 173 13.40 11.75 -0.07
CA GLY A 173 11.95 11.52 -0.07
C GLY A 173 11.30 11.80 1.29
N ALA A 174 10.20 12.54 1.28
CA ALA A 174 9.52 13.06 2.45
C ALA A 174 8.07 12.54 2.60
N GLY A 175 7.78 11.36 2.04
CA GLY A 175 6.57 10.60 2.38
C GLY A 175 6.68 9.99 3.78
N SER A 176 5.68 9.20 4.19
CA SER A 176 5.62 8.60 5.53
C SER A 176 6.92 7.91 5.93
N SER A 177 7.48 7.05 5.07
CA SER A 177 8.74 6.35 5.40
C SER A 177 9.91 7.30 5.61
N GLY A 178 10.11 8.25 4.68
CA GLY A 178 11.23 9.18 4.77
C GLY A 178 11.10 10.13 5.96
N ALA A 179 9.92 10.66 6.23
CA ALA A 179 9.66 11.55 7.36
C ALA A 179 9.88 10.84 8.71
N GLN A 180 9.38 9.61 8.85
CA GLN A 180 9.50 8.82 10.09
C GLN A 180 10.95 8.39 10.35
N ILE A 181 11.65 7.90 9.33
CA ILE A 181 13.06 7.52 9.44
C ILE A 181 13.94 8.74 9.76
N ALA A 182 13.68 9.88 9.12
CA ALA A 182 14.40 11.12 9.38
C ALA A 182 14.17 11.62 10.83
N GLU A 183 12.93 11.56 11.33
CA GLU A 183 12.60 11.91 12.71
C GLU A 183 13.28 10.96 13.71
N GLU A 184 13.26 9.64 13.46
CA GLU A 184 13.94 8.65 14.31
C GLU A 184 15.46 8.91 14.39
N LEU A 185 16.10 9.15 13.25
CA LEU A 185 17.53 9.46 13.18
C LEU A 185 17.88 10.75 13.91
N MET A 186 17.08 11.80 13.74
CA MET A 186 17.25 13.06 14.45
C MET A 186 17.10 12.87 15.96
N ASN A 187 16.09 12.13 16.41
CA ASN A 187 15.87 11.82 17.82
C ASN A 187 16.99 10.97 18.42
N ALA A 188 17.67 10.17 17.59
CA ALA A 188 18.87 9.42 17.95
C ALA A 188 20.16 10.28 17.95
N GLY A 189 20.05 11.60 17.78
CA GLY A 189 21.17 12.55 17.79
C GLY A 189 21.98 12.60 16.51
N ARG A 190 21.46 12.08 15.38
CA ARG A 190 22.14 12.16 14.08
C ARG A 190 21.87 13.51 13.43
N GLN A 191 22.88 14.06 12.76
CA GLN A 191 22.63 15.16 11.81
C GLN A 191 21.91 14.59 10.59
N VAL A 192 20.73 15.13 10.28
CA VAL A 192 19.89 14.65 9.16
C VAL A 192 19.67 15.75 8.14
N TYR A 193 19.86 15.40 6.88
CA TYR A 193 19.43 16.15 5.71
C TYR A 193 18.22 15.44 5.09
N LEU A 194 17.09 16.14 4.90
CA LEU A 194 15.88 15.56 4.32
C LEU A 194 15.53 16.26 3.00
N SER A 195 15.50 15.49 1.92
CA SER A 195 15.04 15.97 0.61
C SER A 195 13.52 15.91 0.52
N VAL A 196 12.89 17.09 0.45
CA VAL A 196 11.44 17.26 0.52
C VAL A 196 10.89 17.57 -0.87
N GLY A 197 10.13 16.64 -1.43
CA GLY A 197 9.34 16.81 -2.65
C GLY A 197 7.89 17.24 -2.36
N PRO A 198 7.05 17.36 -3.41
CA PRO A 198 5.61 17.59 -3.24
C PRO A 198 4.97 16.50 -2.36
N HIS A 199 4.15 16.92 -1.38
CA HIS A 199 3.53 16.00 -0.44
C HIS A 199 2.23 16.56 0.11
N ASP A 200 1.37 15.65 0.59
CA ASP A 200 0.26 15.96 1.47
C ASP A 200 0.69 15.76 2.92
N ARG A 201 0.24 16.64 3.81
CA ARG A 201 0.59 16.65 5.22
C ARG A 201 -0.68 16.85 6.07
N PRO A 202 -1.53 15.81 6.20
CA PRO A 202 -2.73 15.95 7.01
C PRO A 202 -2.38 16.14 8.51
N PRO A 203 -3.27 16.74 9.30
CA PRO A 203 -3.17 16.70 10.75
C PRO A 203 -3.25 15.25 11.24
N ARG A 204 -2.53 14.90 12.31
CA ARG A 204 -2.69 13.56 12.92
C ARG A 204 -4.05 13.44 13.61
N ALA A 205 -4.41 14.48 14.32
CA ALA A 205 -5.69 14.58 14.98
C ALA A 205 -6.20 16.02 14.90
N TYR A 206 -7.49 16.21 14.98
CA TYR A 206 -8.13 17.51 15.07
C TYR A 206 -9.42 17.43 15.87
N ARG A 207 -9.61 18.36 16.82
CA ARG A 207 -10.79 18.41 17.69
C ARG A 207 -11.10 17.07 18.36
N GLY A 208 -10.06 16.41 18.88
CA GLY A 208 -10.16 15.13 19.58
C GLY A 208 -10.51 13.93 18.70
N ARG A 209 -10.41 14.04 17.39
CA ARG A 209 -10.62 12.95 16.43
C ARG A 209 -9.40 12.72 15.58
N ASP A 210 -9.06 11.42 15.40
CA ASP A 210 -7.96 11.00 14.54
C ASP A 210 -8.20 11.36 13.07
N PHE A 211 -7.14 11.54 12.33
CA PHE A 211 -7.16 11.77 10.89
C PHE A 211 -7.94 10.69 10.11
N CYS A 212 -7.84 9.42 10.51
CA CYS A 212 -8.59 8.35 9.87
C CYS A 212 -10.11 8.53 10.03
N TRP A 213 -10.55 9.02 11.21
CA TRP A 213 -11.95 9.36 11.44
C TRP A 213 -12.43 10.51 10.54
N TRP A 214 -11.60 11.56 10.40
CA TRP A 214 -11.92 12.68 9.52
C TRP A 214 -12.04 12.26 8.06
N LEU A 215 -11.10 11.45 7.56
CA LEU A 215 -11.20 10.91 6.19
C LEU A 215 -12.47 10.07 6.00
N GLY A 216 -12.89 9.33 7.02
CA GLY A 216 -14.11 8.53 6.99
C GLY A 216 -15.36 9.39 6.86
N VAL A 217 -15.61 10.28 7.82
CA VAL A 217 -16.84 11.09 7.84
C VAL A 217 -16.93 12.13 6.72
N LEU A 218 -15.79 12.55 6.17
CA LEU A 218 -15.72 13.42 5.00
C LEU A 218 -15.79 12.65 3.66
N GLY A 219 -15.96 11.32 3.69
CA GLY A 219 -16.03 10.48 2.49
C GLY A 219 -14.74 10.41 1.68
N LYS A 220 -13.60 10.82 2.27
CA LYS A 220 -12.32 10.91 1.55
C LYS A 220 -11.66 9.54 1.32
N TRP A 221 -12.01 8.53 2.09
CA TRP A 221 -11.58 7.16 1.83
C TRP A 221 -12.20 6.56 0.57
N ASP A 222 -13.40 6.99 0.20
CA ASP A 222 -14.16 6.49 -0.95
C ASP A 222 -13.90 7.29 -2.23
N MET A 223 -13.05 8.32 -2.19
CA MET A 223 -12.65 9.07 -3.36
C MET A 223 -12.03 8.16 -4.42
N GLN A 224 -12.48 8.33 -5.65
CA GLN A 224 -11.85 7.72 -6.83
C GLN A 224 -10.70 8.58 -7.32
N THR A 225 -9.75 7.97 -8.04
CA THR A 225 -8.65 8.73 -8.66
C THR A 225 -9.21 9.76 -9.64
N PRO A 226 -8.72 11.02 -9.59
CA PRO A 226 -9.17 12.05 -10.53
C PRO A 226 -8.84 11.76 -12.00
N GLY A 227 -7.86 10.91 -12.24
CA GLY A 227 -7.45 10.50 -13.60
C GLY A 227 -6.22 9.61 -13.60
N PRO A 228 -5.90 8.99 -14.75
CA PRO A 228 -4.72 8.14 -14.88
C PRO A 228 -3.43 8.90 -14.55
N GLY A 229 -2.54 8.26 -13.81
CA GLY A 229 -1.25 8.84 -13.38
C GLY A 229 -1.31 9.68 -12.10
N THR A 230 -2.49 9.80 -11.48
CA THR A 230 -2.69 10.51 -10.21
C THR A 230 -2.85 9.56 -9.01
N GLU A 231 -2.57 8.28 -9.21
CA GLU A 231 -2.75 7.23 -8.20
C GLU A 231 -1.72 7.31 -7.06
N HIS A 232 -0.62 8.03 -7.28
CA HIS A 232 0.40 8.20 -6.25
C HIS A 232 0.26 9.54 -5.55
N VAL A 233 -0.13 9.50 -4.28
CA VAL A 233 -0.10 10.66 -3.38
C VAL A 233 0.99 10.41 -2.36
N THR A 234 2.05 11.22 -2.40
CA THR A 234 3.04 11.24 -1.32
C THR A 234 2.41 11.86 -0.09
N ILE A 235 2.19 11.07 0.95
CA ILE A 235 1.61 11.53 2.21
C ILE A 235 2.64 11.42 3.34
N ALA A 236 2.76 12.45 4.15
CA ALA A 236 3.57 12.47 5.35
C ALA A 236 2.68 12.32 6.59
N VAL A 237 2.58 11.09 7.09
CA VAL A 237 1.80 10.73 8.27
C VAL A 237 2.58 9.73 9.13
N SER A 238 2.35 9.74 10.44
CA SER A 238 3.03 8.84 11.39
C SER A 238 2.09 8.45 12.53
N GLY A 239 2.17 7.16 12.93
CA GLY A 239 1.63 6.67 14.21
C GLY A 239 2.67 6.67 15.32
N ALA A 240 3.95 6.90 15.01
CA ALA A 240 5.03 6.88 15.99
C ALA A 240 4.83 7.93 17.10
N ASN A 241 5.37 7.63 18.28
CA ASN A 241 5.31 8.53 19.46
C ASN A 241 3.87 8.92 19.85
N GLY A 242 2.92 7.99 19.72
CA GLY A 242 1.50 8.21 20.03
C GLY A 242 0.75 9.01 18.97
N GLY A 243 1.29 9.10 17.76
CA GLY A 243 0.68 9.80 16.64
C GLY A 243 0.81 11.33 16.74
N ARG A 244 1.75 11.90 16.03
CA ARG A 244 1.94 13.35 15.93
C ARG A 244 1.83 13.81 14.49
N THR A 245 1.28 15.00 14.28
CA THR A 245 1.30 15.67 12.98
C THR A 245 2.76 15.82 12.53
N VAL A 246 3.07 15.33 11.34
CA VAL A 246 4.37 15.54 10.70
C VAL A 246 4.46 16.99 10.30
N ASP A 247 5.41 17.74 10.85
CA ASP A 247 5.65 19.14 10.50
C ASP A 247 7.14 19.37 10.21
N PHE A 248 7.45 19.63 8.94
CA PHE A 248 8.83 19.82 8.49
C PHE A 248 9.48 21.08 9.05
N ARG A 249 8.69 22.14 9.38
CA ARG A 249 9.24 23.32 10.09
C ARG A 249 9.64 22.98 11.51
N ARG A 250 8.84 22.16 12.19
CA ARG A 250 9.18 21.63 13.51
C ARG A 250 10.48 20.81 13.43
N PHE A 251 10.63 19.94 12.45
CA PHE A 251 11.85 19.17 12.25
C PHE A 251 13.07 20.08 12.03
N ALA A 252 12.92 21.13 11.21
CA ALA A 252 13.98 22.11 11.01
C ALA A 252 14.31 22.90 12.29
N ALA A 253 13.32 23.29 13.07
CA ALA A 253 13.54 23.94 14.38
C ALA A 253 14.26 23.04 15.38
N GLN A 254 14.16 21.71 15.22
CA GLN A 254 14.88 20.71 16.01
C GLN A 254 16.24 20.34 15.45
N GLY A 255 16.69 20.98 14.36
CA GLY A 255 18.04 20.83 13.79
C GLY A 255 18.15 20.04 12.50
N MET A 256 17.03 19.47 11.99
CA MET A 256 17.03 18.80 10.68
C MET A 256 17.25 19.82 9.56
N GLN A 257 18.10 19.51 8.60
CA GLN A 257 18.32 20.34 7.42
C GLN A 257 17.38 19.90 6.31
N LEU A 258 16.48 20.78 5.88
CA LEU A 258 15.56 20.50 4.76
C LEU A 258 16.16 21.04 3.47
N VAL A 259 16.07 20.24 2.42
CA VAL A 259 16.50 20.60 1.05
C VAL A 259 15.37 20.29 0.05
N GLY A 260 15.42 20.93 -1.12
CA GLY A 260 14.49 20.64 -2.20
C GLY A 260 14.67 19.22 -2.76
N ARG A 261 13.91 18.87 -3.81
CA ARG A 261 14.07 17.56 -4.46
C ARG A 261 15.49 17.36 -4.96
N THR A 262 16.06 16.19 -4.66
CA THR A 262 17.35 15.77 -5.20
C THR A 262 17.24 15.58 -6.72
N GLN A 263 18.11 16.25 -7.49
CA GLN A 263 18.05 16.27 -8.95
C GLN A 263 19.26 15.62 -9.61
N ALA A 264 20.45 15.83 -9.05
CA ALA A 264 21.69 15.36 -9.67
C ALA A 264 22.77 15.11 -8.59
N PHE A 265 23.78 14.33 -8.98
CA PHE A 265 25.03 14.21 -8.24
C PHE A 265 26.17 14.49 -9.22
N ARG A 266 27.06 15.42 -8.88
CA ARG A 266 28.20 15.82 -9.70
C ARG A 266 29.37 16.21 -8.78
N GLU A 267 30.55 15.73 -9.09
CA GLU A 267 31.79 16.12 -8.40
C GLU A 267 31.72 16.01 -6.86
N GLY A 268 31.08 14.93 -6.36
CA GLY A 268 30.91 14.71 -4.91
C GLY A 268 29.73 15.46 -4.27
N GLN A 269 29.00 16.27 -5.03
CA GLN A 269 27.92 17.12 -4.54
C GLN A 269 26.56 16.66 -5.00
N LEU A 270 25.58 16.64 -4.09
CA LEU A 270 24.15 16.57 -4.41
C LEU A 270 23.65 17.95 -4.79
N HIS A 271 22.85 18.00 -5.85
CA HIS A 271 22.17 19.20 -6.33
C HIS A 271 20.66 19.09 -6.10
N PHE A 272 20.05 20.17 -5.61
CA PHE A 272 18.65 20.21 -5.24
C PHE A 272 17.87 21.23 -6.07
N ALA A 273 16.58 20.91 -6.33
CA ALA A 273 15.65 21.81 -6.98
C ALA A 273 15.33 23.04 -6.10
N ASP A 274 14.93 24.14 -6.75
CA ASP A 274 14.44 25.35 -6.06
C ASP A 274 12.95 25.24 -5.74
N ASP A 275 12.57 24.17 -5.09
CA ASP A 275 11.16 23.86 -4.88
C ASP A 275 10.78 23.62 -3.41
N LEU A 276 11.75 23.69 -2.49
CA LEU A 276 11.50 23.40 -1.07
C LEU A 276 10.36 24.27 -0.49
N ARG A 277 10.41 25.59 -0.72
CA ARG A 277 9.38 26.51 -0.23
C ARG A 277 7.99 26.17 -0.79
N ALA A 278 7.92 25.86 -2.07
CA ALA A 278 6.66 25.48 -2.73
C ALA A 278 6.12 24.15 -2.21
N ASN A 279 7.00 23.17 -1.99
CA ASN A 279 6.64 21.86 -1.47
C ASN A 279 6.11 21.94 -0.03
N ILE A 280 6.75 22.72 0.84
CA ILE A 280 6.28 22.98 2.21
C ILE A 280 4.94 23.70 2.19
N ALA A 281 4.78 24.76 1.36
CA ALA A 281 3.52 25.49 1.25
C ALA A 281 2.37 24.60 0.75
N LYS A 282 2.63 23.67 -0.16
CA LYS A 282 1.62 22.68 -0.59
C LYS A 282 1.17 21.80 0.56
N GLY A 283 2.10 21.29 1.36
CA GLY A 283 1.77 20.50 2.56
C GLY A 283 0.94 21.27 3.58
N ASP A 284 1.26 22.56 3.81
CA ASP A 284 0.47 23.43 4.68
C ASP A 284 -0.95 23.66 4.13
N ALA A 285 -1.09 23.88 2.84
CA ALA A 285 -2.39 24.06 2.21
C ALA A 285 -3.27 22.82 2.36
N ASN A 286 -2.69 21.63 2.18
CA ASN A 286 -3.38 20.35 2.40
C ASN A 286 -3.84 20.21 3.85
N HIS A 287 -2.96 20.53 4.82
CA HIS A 287 -3.28 20.52 6.25
C HIS A 287 -4.46 21.42 6.57
N LEU A 288 -4.38 22.70 6.21
CA LEU A 288 -5.43 23.69 6.51
C LEU A 288 -6.76 23.36 5.82
N SER A 289 -6.71 22.89 4.57
CA SER A 289 -7.92 22.47 3.84
C SER A 289 -8.70 21.38 4.58
N LEU A 290 -7.99 20.40 5.16
CA LEU A 290 -8.66 19.34 5.92
C LEU A 290 -9.27 19.88 7.22
N LEU A 291 -8.61 20.82 7.92
CA LEU A 291 -9.17 21.47 9.10
C LEU A 291 -10.42 22.30 8.75
N ASP A 292 -10.40 23.03 7.63
CA ASP A 292 -11.53 23.83 7.16
C ASP A 292 -12.74 22.95 6.80
N GLU A 293 -12.51 21.84 6.11
CA GLU A 293 -13.54 20.86 5.79
C GLU A 293 -14.12 20.21 7.07
N ALA A 294 -13.27 19.93 8.06
CA ALA A 294 -13.69 19.37 9.34
C ALA A 294 -14.57 20.39 10.11
N ASP A 295 -14.18 21.64 10.16
CA ASP A 295 -14.99 22.70 10.82
C ASP A 295 -16.33 22.89 10.12
N ALA A 296 -16.35 22.91 8.78
CA ALA A 296 -17.60 22.99 8.02
C ALA A 296 -18.52 21.78 8.25
N TYR A 297 -17.93 20.59 8.41
CA TYR A 297 -18.68 19.38 8.75
C TYR A 297 -19.30 19.45 10.14
N ILE A 298 -18.54 19.91 11.15
CA ILE A 298 -18.99 20.11 12.52
C ILE A 298 -20.15 21.10 12.56
N GLU A 299 -20.00 22.28 11.92
CA GLU A 299 -21.01 23.31 11.87
C GLU A 299 -22.32 22.81 11.24
N ARG A 300 -22.21 22.14 10.09
CA ARG A 300 -23.36 21.58 9.34
C ARG A 300 -24.17 20.58 10.15
N LEU A 301 -23.50 19.74 10.96
CA LEU A 301 -24.14 18.68 11.73
C LEU A 301 -24.42 19.06 13.21
N GLY A 302 -23.95 20.21 13.66
CA GLY A 302 -24.10 20.64 15.05
C GLY A 302 -23.35 19.72 16.03
N LEU A 303 -22.16 19.22 15.65
CA LEU A 303 -21.40 18.32 16.51
C LEU A 303 -20.74 19.10 17.66
N ASP A 304 -20.84 18.55 18.87
CA ASP A 304 -20.15 19.08 20.05
C ASP A 304 -18.75 18.43 20.16
N LEU A 305 -17.77 19.02 19.46
CA LEU A 305 -16.36 18.62 19.53
C LEU A 305 -15.52 19.76 20.10
N PRO A 306 -14.47 19.45 20.90
CA PRO A 306 -13.64 20.46 21.54
C PRO A 306 -12.97 21.37 20.51
N PRO A 307 -12.77 22.67 20.77
CA PRO A 307 -11.99 23.54 19.91
C PRO A 307 -10.51 23.14 19.94
N ASP A 308 -9.83 23.28 18.81
CA ASP A 308 -8.41 22.96 18.67
C ASP A 308 -7.67 24.03 17.84
N PRO A 309 -7.48 25.23 18.41
CA PRO A 309 -6.80 26.32 17.72
C PRO A 309 -5.30 26.07 17.56
N GLU A 310 -4.70 25.16 18.35
CA GLU A 310 -3.27 24.86 18.29
C GLU A 310 -2.88 24.18 16.97
N GLU A 311 -3.73 23.25 16.46
CA GLU A 311 -3.46 22.56 15.22
C GLU A 311 -3.44 23.48 13.98
N ARG A 312 -4.04 24.67 14.08
CA ARG A 312 -3.99 25.72 13.04
C ARG A 312 -2.71 26.58 13.10
N LYS A 313 -1.92 26.46 14.17
CA LYS A 313 -0.69 27.25 14.32
C LYS A 313 0.42 26.67 13.44
N ARG A 314 1.02 27.55 12.67
CA ARG A 314 2.17 27.21 11.84
C ARG A 314 3.47 27.55 12.58
N TRP A 315 4.41 26.62 12.56
CA TRP A 315 5.78 26.91 13.01
C TRP A 315 6.43 27.99 12.15
N PRO A 316 7.32 28.83 12.72
CA PRO A 316 8.05 29.84 11.96
C PRO A 316 8.81 29.24 10.78
N ASP A 317 8.95 30.01 9.72
CA ASP A 317 9.73 29.59 8.56
C ASP A 317 11.21 29.44 8.94
N PRO A 318 11.81 28.26 8.76
CA PRO A 318 13.24 28.07 9.04
C PRO A 318 14.10 28.74 7.97
N ALA A 319 15.39 28.97 8.28
CA ALA A 319 16.34 29.63 7.40
C ALA A 319 16.45 28.93 6.03
N CYS A 320 16.33 27.61 5.97
CA CYS A 320 16.39 26.85 4.73
C CYS A 320 15.26 27.19 3.73
N LEU A 321 14.19 27.85 4.13
CA LEU A 321 13.14 28.36 3.21
C LEU A 321 13.47 29.72 2.61
N THR A 322 14.33 30.50 3.25
CA THR A 322 14.77 31.84 2.76
C THR A 322 16.15 31.82 2.12
N GLN A 323 16.98 30.90 2.58
CA GLN A 323 18.35 30.64 2.11
C GLN A 323 18.51 29.14 1.83
N PRO A 324 17.92 28.62 0.74
CA PRO A 324 17.90 27.19 0.49
C PRO A 324 19.28 26.66 0.12
N ILE A 325 19.62 25.49 0.69
CA ILE A 325 20.79 24.71 0.30
C ILE A 325 20.51 24.16 -1.11
N ARG A 326 21.31 24.57 -2.09
CA ARG A 326 21.16 24.18 -3.51
C ARG A 326 22.11 23.07 -3.91
N THR A 327 23.24 22.99 -3.22
CA THR A 327 24.27 21.98 -3.37
C THR A 327 24.76 21.54 -2.01
N LEU A 328 25.11 20.27 -1.88
CA LEU A 328 25.63 19.67 -0.65
C LEU A 328 26.81 18.77 -1.00
N ASP A 329 27.99 19.15 -0.57
CA ASP A 329 29.16 18.29 -0.64
C ASP A 329 29.07 17.25 0.47
N LEU A 330 28.93 15.97 0.09
CA LEU A 330 28.69 14.91 1.06
C LEU A 330 29.85 14.69 2.01
N ALA A 331 31.08 14.84 1.52
CA ALA A 331 32.29 14.65 2.32
C ALA A 331 32.50 15.82 3.30
N GLU A 332 32.33 17.07 2.84
CA GLU A 332 32.47 18.27 3.64
C GLU A 332 31.51 18.27 4.84
N VAL A 333 30.27 17.88 4.64
CA VAL A 333 29.26 17.85 5.70
C VAL A 333 29.21 16.52 6.47
N GLY A 334 30.11 15.59 6.16
CA GLY A 334 30.23 14.30 6.85
C GLY A 334 29.07 13.35 6.67
N VAL A 335 28.41 13.37 5.52
CA VAL A 335 27.37 12.39 5.18
C VAL A 335 28.01 11.05 4.89
N THR A 336 27.70 10.06 5.72
CA THR A 336 28.17 8.68 5.61
C THR A 336 27.09 7.70 5.12
N SER A 337 25.85 8.16 5.08
CA SER A 337 24.74 7.31 4.67
C SER A 337 23.70 8.07 3.87
N ILE A 338 23.18 7.44 2.81
CA ILE A 338 22.00 7.88 2.05
C ILE A 338 20.91 6.83 2.21
N ILE A 339 19.71 7.27 2.65
CA ILE A 339 18.52 6.43 2.70
C ILE A 339 17.56 6.87 1.60
N TRP A 340 17.33 5.99 0.66
CA TRP A 340 16.41 6.20 -0.44
C TRP A 340 14.98 5.83 -0.01
N ALA A 341 14.14 6.81 0.31
CA ALA A 341 12.72 6.65 0.60
C ALA A 341 11.90 7.00 -0.66
N THR A 342 12.29 6.40 -1.79
CA THR A 342 11.88 6.77 -3.15
C THR A 342 10.82 5.86 -3.74
N GLY A 343 10.17 5.05 -2.89
CA GLY A 343 9.03 4.22 -3.27
C GLY A 343 9.40 2.86 -3.85
N PHE A 344 8.43 2.22 -4.49
CA PHE A 344 8.52 0.84 -4.96
C PHE A 344 7.92 0.71 -6.34
N SER A 345 8.36 -0.29 -7.09
CA SER A 345 7.72 -0.82 -8.29
C SER A 345 7.09 -2.18 -8.01
N CYS A 346 6.23 -2.62 -8.93
CA CYS A 346 5.64 -3.95 -8.87
C CYS A 346 6.19 -4.78 -10.04
N ASP A 347 6.56 -6.02 -9.76
CA ASP A 347 6.93 -7.02 -10.75
C ASP A 347 5.79 -8.02 -10.96
N TYR A 348 5.34 -8.12 -12.19
CA TYR A 348 4.36 -9.09 -12.66
C TYR A 348 4.90 -9.99 -13.77
N SER A 349 6.22 -10.12 -13.92
CA SER A 349 6.87 -10.92 -14.97
C SER A 349 6.46 -12.40 -14.95
N TRP A 350 6.06 -12.90 -13.78
CA TRP A 350 5.51 -14.23 -13.59
C TRP A 350 4.12 -14.43 -14.22
N LEU A 351 3.34 -13.35 -14.43
CA LEU A 351 1.99 -13.41 -14.99
C LEU A 351 2.03 -13.14 -16.50
N GLN A 352 2.25 -14.19 -17.27
CA GLN A 352 2.49 -14.14 -18.71
C GLN A 352 1.17 -14.21 -19.49
N VAL A 353 0.32 -13.19 -19.32
CA VAL A 353 -0.94 -13.01 -20.02
C VAL A 353 -1.09 -11.56 -20.48
N ASP A 354 -1.91 -11.30 -21.50
CA ASP A 354 -2.11 -9.95 -22.05
C ASP A 354 -3.05 -9.12 -21.17
N THR A 355 -2.51 -8.58 -20.07
CA THR A 355 -3.28 -7.82 -19.08
C THR A 355 -2.58 -6.53 -18.62
N PHE A 356 -1.49 -6.15 -19.25
CA PHE A 356 -0.68 -5.00 -18.88
C PHE A 356 -0.65 -3.93 -19.99
N ASP A 357 -0.47 -2.69 -19.59
CA ASP A 357 -0.20 -1.59 -20.54
C ASP A 357 1.27 -1.60 -20.99
N ALA A 358 1.61 -0.64 -21.85
CA ALA A 358 2.98 -0.49 -22.39
C ALA A 358 4.04 -0.18 -21.31
N ASN A 359 3.63 0.23 -20.11
CA ASN A 359 4.49 0.51 -18.97
C ASN A 359 4.53 -0.64 -17.95
N GLY A 360 3.91 -1.77 -18.27
CA GLY A 360 3.81 -2.93 -17.36
C GLY A 360 2.80 -2.76 -16.23
N LYS A 361 1.91 -1.75 -16.28
CA LYS A 361 0.86 -1.58 -15.28
C LYS A 361 -0.34 -2.45 -15.61
N PRO A 362 -0.97 -3.06 -14.59
CA PRO A 362 -2.20 -3.84 -14.77
C PRO A 362 -3.32 -3.01 -15.40
N ILE A 363 -3.98 -3.56 -16.44
CA ILE A 363 -5.19 -2.99 -17.04
C ILE A 363 -6.39 -3.64 -16.36
N HIS A 364 -7.12 -2.87 -15.57
CA HIS A 364 -8.24 -3.39 -14.79
C HIS A 364 -9.35 -2.36 -14.54
N ALA A 365 -10.53 -2.84 -14.21
CA ALA A 365 -11.63 -2.05 -13.63
C ALA A 365 -11.94 -2.62 -12.24
N ARG A 366 -11.64 -1.87 -11.16
CA ARG A 366 -11.84 -2.30 -9.78
C ARG A 366 -11.19 -3.66 -9.44
N GLY A 367 -10.05 -3.97 -10.01
CA GLY A 367 -9.34 -5.24 -9.83
C GLY A 367 -9.70 -6.34 -10.83
N VAL A 368 -10.79 -6.21 -11.59
CA VAL A 368 -11.13 -7.15 -12.66
C VAL A 368 -10.35 -6.80 -13.91
N SER A 369 -9.51 -7.71 -14.38
CA SER A 369 -8.71 -7.53 -15.59
C SER A 369 -9.55 -7.59 -16.87
N LYS A 370 -9.01 -7.02 -17.96
CA LYS A 370 -9.53 -7.27 -19.32
C LYS A 370 -9.39 -8.74 -19.74
N GLU A 371 -8.42 -9.47 -19.18
CA GLU A 371 -8.21 -10.89 -19.44
C GLU A 371 -9.09 -11.72 -18.51
N PRO A 372 -10.08 -12.49 -19.04
CA PRO A 372 -11.01 -13.25 -18.21
C PRO A 372 -10.30 -14.25 -17.29
N GLY A 373 -10.66 -14.24 -16.00
CA GLY A 373 -10.09 -15.10 -14.98
C GLY A 373 -8.85 -14.52 -14.29
N ILE A 374 -8.38 -13.33 -14.68
CA ILE A 374 -7.30 -12.61 -13.99
C ILE A 374 -7.88 -11.47 -13.16
N TYR A 375 -7.39 -11.36 -11.93
CA TYR A 375 -7.79 -10.33 -10.97
C TYR A 375 -6.57 -9.76 -10.26
N PHE A 376 -6.65 -8.47 -9.92
CA PHE A 376 -5.65 -7.76 -9.11
C PHE A 376 -6.28 -7.32 -7.80
N LEU A 377 -5.52 -7.39 -6.69
CA LEU A 377 -6.02 -7.00 -5.39
C LEU A 377 -4.95 -6.32 -4.55
N GLY A 378 -5.34 -5.23 -3.86
CA GLY A 378 -4.45 -4.47 -3.00
C GLY A 378 -3.63 -3.41 -3.74
N LEU A 379 -4.01 -3.05 -4.96
CA LEU A 379 -3.39 -1.95 -5.70
C LEU A 379 -3.79 -0.59 -5.09
N PRO A 380 -2.88 0.39 -5.05
CA PRO A 380 -3.25 1.76 -4.72
C PRO A 380 -4.36 2.27 -5.64
N TRP A 381 -5.40 2.86 -5.07
CA TRP A 381 -6.53 3.42 -5.82
C TRP A 381 -7.25 2.40 -6.74
N GLN A 382 -7.22 1.14 -6.43
CA GLN A 382 -7.84 0.09 -7.24
C GLN A 382 -9.31 0.38 -7.54
N SER A 383 -10.09 0.77 -6.55
CA SER A 383 -11.48 1.26 -6.67
C SER A 383 -11.66 2.62 -6.01
N ARG A 384 -10.81 2.96 -5.03
CA ARG A 384 -10.88 4.15 -4.18
C ARG A 384 -9.56 4.38 -3.44
N ARG A 385 -9.44 5.52 -2.77
CA ARG A 385 -8.26 5.88 -1.97
C ARG A 385 -7.89 4.82 -0.94
N GLY A 386 -8.89 4.20 -0.30
CA GLY A 386 -8.70 3.20 0.75
C GLY A 386 -8.21 1.82 0.27
N SER A 387 -8.21 1.53 -1.04
CA SER A 387 -8.06 0.17 -1.61
C SER A 387 -6.82 -0.60 -1.14
N SER A 388 -5.68 0.05 -0.91
CA SER A 388 -4.44 -0.62 -0.49
C SER A 388 -4.24 -0.70 1.02
N PHE A 389 -5.14 -0.11 1.82
CA PHE A 389 -5.08 -0.15 3.29
C PHE A 389 -5.74 -1.42 3.83
N ILE A 390 -5.41 -1.80 5.07
CA ILE A 390 -5.89 -3.05 5.69
C ILE A 390 -7.41 -3.15 5.62
N TRP A 391 -8.11 -2.16 6.17
CA TRP A 391 -9.58 -2.16 6.16
C TRP A 391 -10.18 -2.02 4.76
N GLY A 392 -9.52 -1.27 3.87
CA GLY A 392 -10.05 -0.96 2.53
C GLY A 392 -9.95 -2.12 1.56
N VAL A 393 -8.85 -2.88 1.62
CA VAL A 393 -8.64 -4.04 0.75
C VAL A 393 -9.66 -5.16 1.02
N TRP A 394 -10.16 -5.27 2.24
CA TRP A 394 -11.19 -6.23 2.60
C TRP A 394 -12.47 -6.05 1.74
N HIS A 395 -12.88 -4.81 1.51
CA HIS A 395 -14.04 -4.50 0.67
C HIS A 395 -13.78 -4.74 -0.83
N ASP A 396 -12.57 -4.45 -1.31
CA ASP A 396 -12.19 -4.75 -2.69
C ASP A 396 -12.09 -6.27 -2.92
N ALA A 397 -11.59 -7.03 -1.94
CA ALA A 397 -11.58 -8.48 -1.95
C ALA A 397 -13.00 -9.05 -2.06
N LYS A 398 -13.95 -8.49 -1.29
CA LYS A 398 -15.36 -8.85 -1.41
C LYS A 398 -15.90 -8.65 -2.82
N PHE A 399 -15.64 -7.50 -3.41
CA PHE A 399 -16.09 -7.20 -4.78
C PHE A 399 -15.52 -8.18 -5.80
N VAL A 400 -14.23 -8.51 -5.70
CA VAL A 400 -13.58 -9.47 -6.61
C VAL A 400 -14.14 -10.88 -6.41
N ALA A 401 -14.36 -11.31 -5.18
CA ALA A 401 -14.95 -12.62 -4.89
C ALA A 401 -16.40 -12.74 -5.37
N ASP A 402 -17.22 -11.70 -5.15
CA ASP A 402 -18.60 -11.62 -5.69
C ASP A 402 -18.60 -11.72 -7.22
N HIS A 403 -17.63 -11.08 -7.90
CA HIS A 403 -17.47 -11.17 -9.34
C HIS A 403 -17.11 -12.60 -9.78
N ILE A 404 -16.14 -13.25 -9.13
CA ILE A 404 -15.77 -14.64 -9.41
C ILE A 404 -16.98 -15.57 -9.24
N ALA A 405 -17.71 -15.44 -8.14
CA ALA A 405 -18.91 -16.24 -7.86
C ALA A 405 -19.99 -16.04 -8.95
N THR A 406 -20.16 -14.80 -9.41
CA THR A 406 -21.08 -14.47 -10.50
C THR A 406 -20.66 -15.13 -11.81
N GLN A 407 -19.36 -15.02 -12.18
CA GLN A 407 -18.82 -15.68 -13.37
C GLN A 407 -18.98 -17.21 -13.30
N HIS A 408 -18.71 -17.79 -12.13
CA HIS A 408 -18.89 -19.22 -11.90
C HIS A 408 -20.34 -19.65 -12.14
N SER A 409 -21.34 -18.88 -11.66
CA SER A 409 -22.74 -19.21 -11.88
C SER A 409 -23.15 -19.15 -13.35
N TYR A 410 -22.59 -18.22 -14.14
CA TYR A 410 -22.83 -18.18 -15.60
C TYR A 410 -22.16 -19.36 -16.32
N LEU A 411 -20.93 -19.68 -16.00
CA LEU A 411 -20.17 -20.77 -16.64
C LEU A 411 -20.77 -22.16 -16.35
N THR A 412 -21.40 -22.32 -15.19
CA THR A 412 -22.05 -23.58 -14.78
C THR A 412 -23.52 -23.67 -15.18
N TYR A 413 -24.11 -22.58 -15.67
CA TYR A 413 -25.51 -22.56 -16.12
C TYR A 413 -25.76 -23.61 -17.21
N ARG A 414 -26.83 -24.39 -17.06
CA ARG A 414 -27.33 -25.33 -18.06
C ARG A 414 -28.75 -24.89 -18.44
N PRO A 415 -29.03 -24.61 -19.73
CA PRO A 415 -30.40 -24.35 -20.15
C PRO A 415 -31.28 -25.55 -19.81
N SER A 416 -32.48 -25.32 -19.33
CA SER A 416 -33.47 -26.38 -19.19
C SER A 416 -33.68 -27.02 -20.57
N GLN A 417 -33.51 -28.34 -20.70
CA GLN A 417 -33.87 -29.04 -21.92
C GLN A 417 -35.36 -28.78 -22.15
N GLN A 418 -35.69 -28.05 -23.20
CA GLN A 418 -37.07 -28.05 -23.70
C GLN A 418 -37.44 -29.49 -24.04
N SER A 419 -38.41 -30.06 -23.33
CA SER A 419 -39.02 -31.34 -23.71
C SER A 419 -39.47 -31.18 -25.15
N GLN A 420 -38.76 -31.81 -26.09
CA GLN A 420 -39.33 -32.05 -27.40
C GLN A 420 -40.54 -32.94 -27.16
N SER A 421 -41.76 -32.33 -27.10
CA SER A 421 -42.99 -33.08 -27.26
C SER A 421 -42.98 -33.66 -28.66
N GLU A 422 -42.78 -34.97 -28.73
CA GLU A 422 -43.07 -35.74 -29.94
C GLU A 422 -44.57 -35.55 -30.25
N ASP A 423 -44.85 -34.63 -31.16
CA ASP A 423 -46.13 -34.63 -31.87
C ASP A 423 -46.24 -35.89 -32.71
N THR A 424 -46.80 -36.90 -32.09
CA THR A 424 -47.23 -38.10 -32.79
C THR A 424 -48.40 -37.71 -33.71
N VAL A 425 -48.08 -37.38 -34.96
CA VAL A 425 -49.05 -37.20 -35.99
C VAL A 425 -49.70 -38.54 -36.28
N ASN A 426 -50.89 -38.76 -35.70
CA ASN A 426 -51.77 -39.87 -36.06
C ASN A 426 -52.18 -39.69 -37.54
N LYS A 427 -51.61 -40.50 -38.42
CA LYS A 427 -52.17 -40.73 -39.75
C LYS A 427 -53.43 -41.54 -39.57
N VAL A 428 -54.58 -40.86 -39.65
CA VAL A 428 -55.84 -41.51 -39.90
C VAL A 428 -55.83 -41.95 -41.35
N ALA A 429 -55.78 -43.24 -41.57
CA ALA A 429 -56.00 -43.85 -42.84
C ALA A 429 -57.49 -43.85 -43.09
N THR A 430 -57.95 -43.18 -44.16
CA THR A 430 -59.28 -43.34 -44.74
C THR A 430 -59.14 -44.39 -45.79
N GLY A 431 -59.93 -45.46 -45.57
CA GLY A 431 -60.23 -46.44 -46.58
C GLY A 431 -61.33 -45.95 -47.51
#